data_ff1f642c30350bee1fa1662f50a376a7
#
_entry.id   ff1f642c30350bee1fa1662f50a376a7
#
_cell.length_a   1.000
_cell.length_b   1.000
_cell.length_c   1.000
_cell.angle_alpha   90.00
_cell.angle_beta   90.00
_cell.angle_gamma   90.00
#
_symmetry.space_group_name_H-M   'P 1'
#
loop_
_entity.id
_entity.type
_entity.pdbx_description
1 polymer ?
#
loop_
_entity_poly.entity_id
_entity_poly.type
_entity_poly.pdbx_seq_one_letter_code
_entity_poly.pdbx_strand_id
1 'polypeptide(L)'
;MEELNFDVVVVGGGPAGSSAARIAAENECTVALIEKEKEIAETVRTSGVTWISDIKKFKIPEDCYNSIKKFSFCSPKNSVTISDNVAKAAVLDVRKTYRFLANRAQSSGAKIFTSTNVSEVLKNSDGKCVGVIAKSKDKHIQFNAKVIIDASGFASVVAKELGHVEQWKKFGVGAEFEVKTEELEQDNWWLMVGQEYSPAGYAWIFPTSKNTARVGVGIGKPDSEVDPTIRLNELIDKKIGPIKDLGEIEKIEFHYGLIPNEGLSRKTVYDNLILVGDSAGQANPLVLEGIRYAIRFGE
;
A
#
# COMPACT_ATOMS: atom_id res chain seq x y z
N MET A 1 -18.05 21.08 18.82
CA MET A 1 -17.05 20.45 17.94
C MET A 1 -15.68 20.93 18.42
N GLU A 2 -14.74 20.03 18.59
CA GLU A 2 -13.37 20.38 18.98
C GLU A 2 -12.63 20.92 17.75
N GLU A 3 -11.85 22.02 17.92
CA GLU A 3 -11.06 22.62 16.86
C GLU A 3 -9.58 22.52 17.18
N LEU A 4 -8.79 22.00 16.26
CA LEU A 4 -7.35 21.82 16.34
C LEU A 4 -6.67 22.53 15.17
N ASN A 5 -5.52 23.16 15.43
CA ASN A 5 -4.78 23.91 14.42
C ASN A 5 -3.37 23.31 14.24
N PHE A 6 -2.99 23.11 12.99
CA PHE A 6 -1.71 22.55 12.59
C PHE A 6 -1.13 23.31 11.38
N ASP A 7 0.16 23.23 11.16
CA ASP A 7 0.77 23.68 9.92
C ASP A 7 0.41 22.74 8.78
N VAL A 8 0.47 21.41 9.05
CA VAL A 8 0.21 20.36 8.07
C VAL A 8 -0.78 19.33 8.65
N VAL A 9 -1.80 19.02 7.88
CA VAL A 9 -2.69 17.88 8.15
C VAL A 9 -2.51 16.84 7.05
N VAL A 10 -2.16 15.62 7.44
CA VAL A 10 -1.97 14.46 6.54
C VAL A 10 -3.13 13.52 6.71
N VAL A 11 -3.81 13.19 5.63
CA VAL A 11 -4.96 12.27 5.60
C VAL A 11 -4.53 10.91 5.06
N GLY A 12 -4.48 9.90 5.92
CA GLY A 12 -4.06 8.54 5.65
C GLY A 12 -2.71 8.17 6.28
N GLY A 13 -2.71 7.14 7.13
CA GLY A 13 -1.56 6.64 7.88
C GLY A 13 -0.70 5.58 7.16
N GLY A 14 -0.89 5.42 5.84
CA GLY A 14 -0.07 4.54 5.02
C GLY A 14 1.38 5.02 4.85
N PRO A 15 2.21 4.33 4.03
CA PRO A 15 3.63 4.66 3.89
C PRO A 15 3.88 6.08 3.35
N ALA A 16 3.02 6.59 2.45
CA ALA A 16 3.13 7.95 1.95
C ALA A 16 2.87 8.98 3.04
N GLY A 17 1.74 8.84 3.76
CA GLY A 17 1.36 9.79 4.79
C GLY A 17 2.28 9.77 6.01
N SER A 18 2.71 8.59 6.45
CA SER A 18 3.69 8.46 7.54
C SER A 18 5.03 9.11 7.18
N SER A 19 5.48 8.96 5.92
CA SER A 19 6.72 9.59 5.46
C SER A 19 6.57 11.11 5.37
N ALA A 20 5.47 11.61 4.81
CA ALA A 20 5.20 13.04 4.70
C ALA A 20 5.06 13.70 6.09
N ALA A 21 4.34 13.06 7.00
CA ALA A 21 4.20 13.54 8.37
C ALA A 21 5.54 13.62 9.11
N ARG A 22 6.40 12.61 8.90
CA ARG A 22 7.76 12.60 9.46
C ARG A 22 8.58 13.79 8.96
N ILE A 23 8.68 13.97 7.64
CA ILE A 23 9.49 15.03 7.04
C ILE A 23 8.97 16.41 7.43
N ALA A 24 7.66 16.64 7.42
CA ALA A 24 7.09 17.90 7.86
C ALA A 24 7.44 18.19 9.34
N ALA A 25 7.33 17.20 10.21
CA ALA A 25 7.68 17.36 11.64
C ALA A 25 9.19 17.55 11.86
N GLU A 26 10.06 16.87 11.11
CA GLU A 26 11.53 17.08 11.13
C GLU A 26 11.91 18.52 10.69
N ASN A 27 11.04 19.20 9.93
CA ASN A 27 11.19 20.60 9.53
C ASN A 27 10.35 21.58 10.39
N GLU A 28 10.15 21.24 11.65
CA GLU A 28 9.55 22.09 12.70
C GLU A 28 8.07 22.45 12.46
N CYS A 29 7.38 21.81 11.51
CA CYS A 29 5.95 21.97 11.34
C CYS A 29 5.18 21.24 12.45
N THR A 30 4.10 21.86 12.93
CA THR A 30 3.08 21.15 13.71
C THR A 30 2.26 20.27 12.77
N VAL A 31 2.22 18.94 13.02
CA VAL A 31 1.63 17.95 12.10
C VAL A 31 0.58 17.11 12.77
N ALA A 32 -0.59 16.97 12.13
CA ALA A 32 -1.57 15.92 12.42
C ALA A 32 -1.59 14.88 11.32
N LEU A 33 -1.46 13.61 11.68
CA LEU A 33 -1.68 12.46 10.81
C LEU A 33 -2.99 11.79 11.20
N ILE A 34 -3.96 11.75 10.29
CA ILE A 34 -5.30 11.23 10.53
C ILE A 34 -5.43 9.86 9.85
N GLU A 35 -5.78 8.83 10.63
CA GLU A 35 -6.00 7.47 10.14
C GLU A 35 -7.38 6.96 10.59
N LYS A 36 -8.14 6.42 9.64
CA LYS A 36 -9.51 5.91 9.88
C LYS A 36 -9.52 4.59 10.66
N GLU A 37 -8.51 3.75 10.48
CA GLU A 37 -8.40 2.48 11.18
C GLU A 37 -7.99 2.69 12.64
N LYS A 38 -8.27 1.70 13.48
CA LYS A 38 -7.95 1.71 14.90
C LYS A 38 -6.45 1.74 15.15
N GLU A 39 -5.71 1.07 14.26
CA GLU A 39 -4.25 1.01 14.29
C GLU A 39 -3.71 1.20 12.88
N ILE A 40 -2.49 1.70 12.78
CA ILE A 40 -1.78 1.76 11.49
C ILE A 40 -1.62 0.35 10.92
N ALA A 41 -2.03 0.18 9.67
CA ALA A 41 -2.02 -1.10 8.96
C ALA A 41 -2.83 -2.20 9.66
N GLU A 42 -3.95 -1.87 10.28
CA GLU A 42 -4.89 -2.88 10.80
C GLU A 42 -5.32 -3.82 9.68
N THR A 43 -5.69 -3.26 8.53
CA THR A 43 -5.99 -4.02 7.31
C THR A 43 -4.80 -4.01 6.36
N VAL A 44 -4.29 -5.19 6.00
CA VAL A 44 -3.26 -5.34 4.97
C VAL A 44 -3.93 -5.34 3.57
N ARG A 45 -3.41 -4.49 2.66
CA ARG A 45 -3.95 -4.31 1.30
C ARG A 45 -2.90 -4.47 0.19
N THR A 46 -1.77 -5.05 0.53
CA THR A 46 -0.62 -5.17 -0.38
C THR A 46 0.24 -6.36 -0.03
N SER A 47 0.86 -6.98 -1.01
CA SER A 47 1.76 -8.13 -0.83
C SER A 47 3.15 -7.77 -0.29
N GLY A 48 3.51 -6.49 -0.27
CA GLY A 48 4.69 -6.02 0.48
C GLY A 48 6.04 -6.24 -0.19
N VAL A 49 6.09 -6.50 -1.49
CA VAL A 49 7.38 -6.69 -2.18
C VAL A 49 8.11 -5.38 -2.38
N THR A 50 9.43 -5.39 -2.15
CA THR A 50 10.31 -4.25 -2.40
C THR A 50 11.76 -4.69 -2.62
N TRP A 51 12.68 -3.73 -2.85
CA TRP A 51 14.10 -4.00 -3.11
C TRP A 51 14.95 -3.75 -1.88
N ILE A 52 16.01 -4.56 -1.68
CA ILE A 52 16.96 -4.39 -0.56
C ILE A 52 17.63 -3.01 -0.58
N SER A 53 17.85 -2.43 -1.76
CA SER A 53 18.38 -1.05 -1.87
C SER A 53 17.44 -0.01 -1.24
N ASP A 54 16.14 -0.17 -1.41
CA ASP A 54 15.15 0.72 -0.83
C ASP A 54 14.98 0.48 0.69
N ILE A 55 15.02 -0.78 1.12
CA ILE A 55 15.05 -1.13 2.55
C ILE A 55 16.20 -0.41 3.27
N LYS A 56 17.41 -0.50 2.71
CA LYS A 56 18.60 0.19 3.27
C LYS A 56 18.43 1.71 3.27
N LYS A 57 17.92 2.27 2.16
CA LYS A 57 17.67 3.72 2.03
C LYS A 57 16.70 4.22 3.09
N PHE A 58 15.58 3.51 3.28
CA PHE A 58 14.54 3.89 4.24
C PHE A 58 14.83 3.43 5.67
N LYS A 59 15.95 2.72 5.88
CA LYS A 59 16.38 2.19 7.19
C LYS A 59 15.32 1.30 7.83
N ILE A 60 14.67 0.45 7.02
CA ILE A 60 13.68 -0.53 7.49
C ILE A 60 14.41 -1.63 8.28
N PRO A 61 14.01 -1.94 9.52
CA PRO A 61 14.66 -2.96 10.34
C PRO A 61 14.58 -4.37 9.74
N GLU A 62 15.58 -5.22 10.08
CA GLU A 62 15.69 -6.58 9.52
C GLU A 62 14.52 -7.49 9.92
N ASP A 63 13.91 -7.28 11.07
CA ASP A 63 12.74 -8.03 11.53
C ASP A 63 11.42 -7.63 10.83
N CYS A 64 11.47 -6.63 9.95
CA CYS A 64 10.34 -6.16 9.15
C CYS A 64 10.24 -6.81 7.78
N TYR A 65 11.13 -7.74 7.41
CA TYR A 65 11.10 -8.34 6.07
C TYR A 65 11.76 -9.70 5.98
N ASN A 66 11.36 -10.47 4.98
CA ASN A 66 12.04 -11.68 4.54
C ASN A 66 12.87 -11.40 3.28
N SER A 67 14.13 -11.82 3.28
CA SER A 67 15.09 -11.56 2.18
C SER A 67 14.92 -12.56 1.04
N ILE A 68 14.95 -12.07 -0.21
CA ILE A 68 14.79 -12.87 -1.42
C ILE A 68 16.07 -12.83 -2.26
N LYS A 69 16.54 -14.02 -2.65
CA LYS A 69 17.72 -14.23 -3.49
C LYS A 69 17.39 -14.81 -4.85
N LYS A 70 16.25 -15.50 -4.96
CA LYS A 70 15.81 -16.21 -6.17
C LYS A 70 14.51 -15.61 -6.69
N PHE A 71 14.40 -15.56 -7.99
CA PHE A 71 13.29 -14.95 -8.72
C PHE A 71 12.82 -15.92 -9.77
N SER A 72 11.72 -16.60 -9.50
CA SER A 72 11.13 -17.58 -10.41
C SER A 72 10.00 -16.95 -11.21
N PHE A 73 10.12 -16.97 -12.50
CA PHE A 73 9.09 -16.54 -13.44
C PHE A 73 8.50 -17.76 -14.12
N CYS A 74 7.19 -17.87 -14.12
CA CYS A 74 6.48 -19.03 -14.62
C CYS A 74 5.39 -18.60 -15.61
N SER A 75 5.36 -19.28 -16.74
CA SER A 75 4.21 -19.35 -17.65
C SER A 75 3.63 -20.76 -17.62
N PRO A 76 2.47 -21.04 -18.24
CA PRO A 76 1.88 -22.38 -18.19
C PRO A 76 2.78 -23.50 -18.72
N LYS A 77 3.74 -23.18 -19.60
CA LYS A 77 4.59 -24.18 -20.27
C LYS A 77 6.07 -24.06 -19.92
N ASN A 78 6.52 -22.94 -19.37
CA ASN A 78 7.93 -22.66 -19.13
C ASN A 78 8.13 -21.98 -17.80
N SER A 79 9.27 -22.22 -17.17
CA SER A 79 9.72 -21.49 -15.99
C SER A 79 11.22 -21.19 -16.08
N VAL A 80 11.62 -20.10 -15.45
CA VAL A 80 13.03 -19.71 -15.29
C VAL A 80 13.23 -19.19 -13.90
N THR A 81 14.32 -19.60 -13.26
CA THR A 81 14.74 -19.07 -11.96
C THR A 81 16.06 -18.35 -12.12
N ILE A 82 16.10 -17.09 -11.70
CA ILE A 82 17.30 -16.26 -11.62
C ILE A 82 17.73 -16.26 -10.15
N SER A 83 18.97 -16.62 -9.88
CA SER A 83 19.52 -16.68 -8.53
C SER A 83 20.67 -15.70 -8.37
N ASP A 84 20.80 -15.12 -7.16
CA ASP A 84 21.94 -14.30 -6.76
C ASP A 84 22.48 -14.80 -5.42
N ASN A 85 23.78 -14.62 -5.18
CA ASN A 85 24.41 -14.97 -3.91
C ASN A 85 23.99 -14.05 -2.75
N VAL A 86 23.51 -12.84 -3.07
CA VAL A 86 23.04 -11.86 -2.11
C VAL A 86 21.58 -11.50 -2.38
N ALA A 87 20.84 -11.21 -1.33
CA ALA A 87 19.44 -10.77 -1.47
C ALA A 87 19.35 -9.46 -2.27
N LYS A 88 18.47 -9.41 -3.25
CA LYS A 88 18.17 -8.21 -4.06
C LYS A 88 16.81 -7.62 -3.74
N ALA A 89 15.85 -8.47 -3.34
CA ALA A 89 14.52 -8.06 -2.98
C ALA A 89 14.14 -8.57 -1.59
N ALA A 90 12.99 -8.16 -1.13
CA ALA A 90 12.41 -8.59 0.13
C ALA A 90 10.89 -8.58 0.06
N VAL A 91 10.28 -9.40 0.91
CA VAL A 91 8.85 -9.37 1.22
C VAL A 91 8.68 -8.79 2.61
N LEU A 92 8.03 -7.64 2.71
CA LEU A 92 7.82 -6.91 3.96
C LEU A 92 6.77 -7.58 4.84
N ASP A 93 7.01 -7.64 6.14
CA ASP A 93 5.92 -7.63 7.11
C ASP A 93 5.27 -6.23 7.04
N VAL A 94 4.14 -6.14 6.34
CA VAL A 94 3.48 -4.86 6.04
C VAL A 94 3.07 -4.15 7.32
N ARG A 95 2.52 -4.87 8.31
CA ARG A 95 2.09 -4.28 9.59
C ARG A 95 3.27 -3.70 10.36
N LYS A 96 4.34 -4.47 10.52
CA LYS A 96 5.54 -3.99 11.21
C LYS A 96 6.16 -2.80 10.49
N THR A 97 6.29 -2.89 9.17
CA THR A 97 6.90 -1.83 8.36
C THR A 97 6.11 -0.52 8.44
N TYR A 98 4.78 -0.57 8.29
CA TYR A 98 3.97 0.66 8.33
C TYR A 98 3.92 1.26 9.73
N ARG A 99 3.84 0.43 10.77
CA ARG A 99 3.94 0.89 12.17
C ARG A 99 5.32 1.49 12.45
N PHE A 100 6.39 0.91 11.93
CA PHE A 100 7.73 1.50 12.03
C PHE A 100 7.79 2.90 11.39
N LEU A 101 7.22 3.08 10.18
CA LEU A 101 7.19 4.40 9.53
C LEU A 101 6.36 5.41 10.34
N ALA A 102 5.19 5.03 10.84
CA ALA A 102 4.35 5.87 11.66
C ALA A 102 5.00 6.24 13.00
N ASN A 103 5.67 5.28 13.66
CA ASN A 103 6.41 5.53 14.89
C ASN A 103 7.55 6.55 14.67
N ARG A 104 8.21 6.51 13.52
CA ARG A 104 9.21 7.54 13.16
C ARG A 104 8.57 8.92 13.04
N ALA A 105 7.40 9.02 12.37
CA ALA A 105 6.68 10.28 12.28
C ALA A 105 6.30 10.82 13.68
N GLN A 106 5.79 9.95 14.54
CA GLN A 106 5.44 10.29 15.92
C GLN A 106 6.68 10.74 16.74
N SER A 107 7.79 10.01 16.61
CA SER A 107 9.06 10.38 17.27
C SER A 107 9.65 11.69 16.78
N SER A 108 9.35 12.10 15.54
CA SER A 108 9.72 13.41 14.99
C SER A 108 8.76 14.54 15.43
N GLY A 109 7.67 14.24 16.15
CA GLY A 109 6.74 15.25 16.69
C GLY A 109 5.35 15.29 16.05
N ALA A 110 5.08 14.46 15.04
CA ALA A 110 3.74 14.37 14.45
C ALA A 110 2.73 13.76 15.44
N LYS A 111 1.54 14.35 15.55
CA LYS A 111 0.43 13.78 16.34
C LYS A 111 -0.39 12.84 15.46
N ILE A 112 -0.52 11.59 15.87
CA ILE A 112 -1.29 10.57 15.13
C ILE A 112 -2.67 10.41 15.75
N PHE A 113 -3.70 10.52 14.93
CA PHE A 113 -5.11 10.35 15.29
C PHE A 113 -5.67 9.11 14.58
N THR A 114 -5.64 7.96 15.25
CA THR A 114 -6.27 6.72 14.76
C THR A 114 -7.77 6.69 15.09
N SER A 115 -8.52 5.73 14.55
CA SER A 115 -9.98 5.66 14.66
C SER A 115 -10.66 6.99 14.29
N THR A 116 -10.06 7.75 13.37
CA THR A 116 -10.47 9.11 13.01
C THR A 116 -10.64 9.19 11.50
N ASN A 117 -11.88 9.20 11.05
CA ASN A 117 -12.22 9.16 9.63
C ASN A 117 -12.63 10.54 9.11
N VAL A 118 -11.91 11.06 8.12
CA VAL A 118 -12.27 12.32 7.45
C VAL A 118 -13.62 12.17 6.77
N SER A 119 -14.55 13.07 7.09
CA SER A 119 -15.92 13.08 6.62
C SER A 119 -16.30 14.30 5.78
N GLU A 120 -15.52 15.39 5.88
CA GLU A 120 -15.80 16.63 5.15
C GLU A 120 -14.50 17.45 4.95
N VAL A 121 -14.42 18.17 3.83
CA VAL A 121 -13.29 19.07 3.53
C VAL A 121 -13.72 20.53 3.68
N LEU A 122 -12.98 21.28 4.49
CA LEU A 122 -13.25 22.70 4.73
C LEU A 122 -12.64 23.58 3.64
N LYS A 123 -13.43 24.51 3.11
CA LYS A 123 -13.04 25.49 2.08
C LYS A 123 -13.20 26.90 2.61
N ASN A 124 -12.26 27.77 2.24
CA ASN A 124 -12.44 29.20 2.45
C ASN A 124 -13.34 29.84 1.36
N SER A 125 -13.55 31.16 1.42
CA SER A 125 -14.32 31.93 0.44
C SER A 125 -13.82 31.78 -1.01
N ASP A 126 -12.53 31.49 -1.21
CA ASP A 126 -11.90 31.32 -2.51
C ASP A 126 -11.96 29.86 -3.00
N GLY A 127 -12.59 28.96 -2.24
CA GLY A 127 -12.69 27.54 -2.54
C GLY A 127 -11.45 26.71 -2.25
N LYS A 128 -10.44 27.30 -1.58
CA LYS A 128 -9.20 26.59 -1.21
C LYS A 128 -9.42 25.74 0.02
N CYS A 129 -8.78 24.58 0.07
CA CYS A 129 -8.80 23.69 1.22
C CYS A 129 -8.10 24.35 2.41
N VAL A 130 -8.78 24.49 3.55
CA VAL A 130 -8.22 25.07 4.77
C VAL A 130 -8.27 24.13 5.97
N GLY A 131 -8.78 22.91 5.78
CA GLY A 131 -8.90 21.93 6.84
C GLY A 131 -9.79 20.76 6.45
N VAL A 132 -10.01 19.88 7.42
CA VAL A 132 -10.93 18.77 7.31
C VAL A 132 -11.73 18.60 8.59
N ILE A 133 -12.94 18.07 8.49
CA ILE A 133 -13.69 17.55 9.63
C ILE A 133 -13.56 16.03 9.61
N ALA A 134 -13.22 15.48 10.77
CA ALA A 134 -13.13 14.03 10.93
C ALA A 134 -13.99 13.54 12.08
N LYS A 135 -14.55 12.34 11.93
CA LYS A 135 -15.32 11.66 12.96
C LYS A 135 -14.43 10.68 13.71
N SER A 136 -14.35 10.85 15.03
CA SER A 136 -13.68 9.91 15.93
C SER A 136 -14.68 9.45 16.99
N LYS A 137 -15.10 8.18 16.90
CA LYS A 137 -16.22 7.63 17.69
C LYS A 137 -17.49 8.48 17.47
N ASP A 138 -18.00 9.12 18.56
CA ASP A 138 -19.19 9.97 18.52
C ASP A 138 -18.88 11.46 18.45
N LYS A 139 -17.62 11.82 18.25
CA LYS A 139 -17.17 13.23 18.22
C LYS A 139 -16.74 13.63 16.82
N HIS A 140 -17.06 14.85 16.45
CA HIS A 140 -16.51 15.53 15.29
C HIS A 140 -15.39 16.45 15.73
N ILE A 141 -14.24 16.36 15.04
CA ILE A 141 -13.06 17.16 15.28
C ILE A 141 -12.76 17.93 14.00
N GLN A 142 -12.60 19.22 14.10
CA GLN A 142 -12.16 20.08 13.02
C GLN A 142 -10.64 20.24 13.09
N PHE A 143 -9.97 19.90 12.00
CA PHE A 143 -8.52 20.07 11.84
C PHE A 143 -8.29 21.19 10.83
N ASN A 144 -7.87 22.34 11.28
CA ASN A 144 -7.46 23.47 10.44
C ASN A 144 -5.98 23.34 10.08
N ALA A 145 -5.60 23.65 8.83
CA ALA A 145 -4.20 23.58 8.41
C ALA A 145 -3.85 24.60 7.33
N LYS A 146 -2.56 24.97 7.27
CA LYS A 146 -2.00 25.76 6.17
C LYS A 146 -1.84 24.92 4.91
N VAL A 147 -1.48 23.61 5.08
CA VAL A 147 -1.32 22.64 4.00
C VAL A 147 -2.00 21.35 4.38
N ILE A 148 -2.74 20.78 3.43
CA ILE A 148 -3.31 19.43 3.52
C ILE A 148 -2.54 18.50 2.62
N ILE A 149 -2.19 17.31 3.11
CA ILE A 149 -1.59 16.24 2.32
C ILE A 149 -2.61 15.10 2.20
N ASP A 150 -3.11 14.87 0.99
CA ASP A 150 -3.97 13.71 0.69
C ASP A 150 -3.10 12.49 0.41
N ALA A 151 -2.93 11.66 1.44
CA ALA A 151 -2.26 10.37 1.42
C ALA A 151 -3.26 9.21 1.62
N SER A 152 -4.53 9.43 1.28
CA SER A 152 -5.63 8.49 1.54
C SER A 152 -5.66 7.28 0.58
N GLY A 153 -4.61 7.11 -0.21
CA GLY A 153 -4.42 5.98 -1.10
C GLY A 153 -5.38 6.02 -2.31
N PHE A 154 -5.83 4.86 -2.74
CA PHE A 154 -6.68 4.70 -3.92
C PHE A 154 -7.97 5.57 -3.88
N ALA A 155 -8.49 5.84 -2.69
CA ALA A 155 -9.73 6.59 -2.51
C ALA A 155 -9.61 8.07 -2.85
N SER A 156 -8.40 8.70 -2.73
CA SER A 156 -8.14 10.13 -2.97
C SER A 156 -9.20 11.02 -2.28
N VAL A 157 -9.43 10.81 -0.99
CA VAL A 157 -10.62 11.32 -0.27
C VAL A 157 -10.73 12.85 -0.36
N VAL A 158 -9.65 13.58 -0.06
CA VAL A 158 -9.67 15.05 -0.04
C VAL A 158 -9.77 15.61 -1.46
N ALA A 159 -8.93 15.13 -2.36
CA ALA A 159 -8.87 15.62 -3.74
C ALA A 159 -10.17 15.35 -4.50
N LYS A 160 -10.81 14.21 -4.25
CA LYS A 160 -12.09 13.83 -4.85
C LYS A 160 -13.24 14.71 -4.36
N GLU A 161 -13.31 14.99 -3.06
CA GLU A 161 -14.35 15.87 -2.50
C GLU A 161 -14.23 17.32 -2.99
N LEU A 162 -12.99 17.75 -3.27
CA LEU A 162 -12.72 19.05 -3.88
C LEU A 162 -13.02 19.09 -5.39
N GLY A 163 -13.31 17.94 -6.01
CA GLY A 163 -13.53 17.86 -7.47
C GLY A 163 -12.24 17.98 -8.30
N HIS A 164 -11.07 17.79 -7.67
CA HIS A 164 -9.78 17.89 -8.36
C HIS A 164 -9.41 16.63 -9.12
N VAL A 165 -9.95 15.47 -8.70
CA VAL A 165 -9.68 14.17 -9.33
C VAL A 165 -10.97 13.37 -9.50
N GLU A 166 -11.00 12.60 -10.59
CA GLU A 166 -12.05 11.62 -10.88
C GLU A 166 -11.68 10.24 -10.30
N GLN A 167 -12.58 9.28 -10.43
CA GLN A 167 -12.28 7.88 -10.15
C GLN A 167 -11.25 7.34 -11.14
N TRP A 168 -10.45 6.39 -10.69
CA TRP A 168 -9.51 5.68 -11.53
C TRP A 168 -10.24 4.85 -12.59
N LYS A 169 -9.87 5.03 -13.86
CA LYS A 169 -10.42 4.27 -15.00
C LYS A 169 -9.61 2.99 -15.24
N LYS A 170 -8.29 3.04 -14.93
CA LYS A 170 -7.40 1.88 -14.97
C LYS A 170 -6.78 1.65 -13.60
N PHE A 171 -6.92 0.43 -13.09
CA PHE A 171 -6.41 0.05 -11.79
C PHE A 171 -6.21 -1.47 -11.69
N GLY A 172 -5.36 -1.88 -10.80
CA GLY A 172 -5.21 -3.28 -10.42
C GLY A 172 -6.09 -3.62 -9.23
N VAL A 173 -6.64 -4.83 -9.23
CA VAL A 173 -7.33 -5.44 -8.11
C VAL A 173 -6.55 -6.66 -7.70
N GLY A 174 -6.05 -6.67 -6.47
CA GLY A 174 -5.32 -7.79 -5.89
C GLY A 174 -6.13 -8.52 -4.84
N ALA A 175 -6.08 -9.86 -4.88
CA ALA A 175 -6.56 -10.73 -3.82
C ALA A 175 -5.46 -11.71 -3.44
N GLU A 176 -5.21 -11.90 -2.15
CA GLU A 176 -4.21 -12.85 -1.66
C GLU A 176 -4.62 -13.47 -0.34
N PHE A 177 -4.14 -14.67 -0.09
CA PHE A 177 -4.11 -15.26 1.24
C PHE A 177 -2.68 -15.23 1.79
N GLU A 178 -2.52 -14.81 3.04
CA GLU A 178 -1.40 -15.28 3.82
C GLU A 178 -1.65 -16.74 4.16
N VAL A 179 -0.69 -17.60 3.81
CA VAL A 179 -0.82 -19.05 3.99
C VAL A 179 0.35 -19.59 4.79
N LYS A 180 0.09 -20.68 5.51
CA LYS A 180 1.14 -21.50 6.12
C LYS A 180 1.32 -22.76 5.30
N THR A 181 2.58 -23.15 5.08
CA THR A 181 2.98 -24.37 4.37
C THR A 181 4.35 -24.82 4.85
N GLU A 182 4.63 -26.12 4.83
CA GLU A 182 5.92 -26.67 5.24
C GLU A 182 6.90 -26.79 4.07
N GLU A 183 6.40 -26.80 2.83
CA GLU A 183 7.21 -26.97 1.61
C GLU A 183 7.39 -25.63 0.91
N LEU A 184 8.10 -24.71 1.57
CA LEU A 184 8.33 -23.36 1.06
C LEU A 184 9.83 -23.07 0.91
N GLU A 185 10.24 -22.67 -0.27
CA GLU A 185 11.57 -22.12 -0.52
C GLU A 185 11.58 -20.65 -0.08
N GLN A 186 12.02 -20.39 1.16
CA GLN A 186 11.92 -19.09 1.83
C GLN A 186 12.57 -17.93 1.08
N ASP A 187 13.63 -18.18 0.33
CA ASP A 187 14.41 -17.14 -0.37
C ASP A 187 14.07 -17.02 -1.86
N ASN A 188 13.00 -17.68 -2.33
CA ASN A 188 12.54 -17.66 -3.70
C ASN A 188 11.12 -17.10 -3.80
N TRP A 189 10.92 -16.07 -4.61
CA TRP A 189 9.57 -15.64 -4.95
C TRP A 189 9.17 -16.18 -6.33
N TRP A 190 7.88 -16.32 -6.54
CA TRP A 190 7.30 -16.73 -7.80
C TRP A 190 6.38 -15.65 -8.37
N LEU A 191 6.58 -15.34 -9.65
CA LEU A 191 5.65 -14.59 -10.48
C LEU A 191 5.14 -15.48 -11.60
N MET A 192 3.82 -15.65 -11.66
CA MET A 192 3.16 -16.51 -12.62
C MET A 192 2.36 -15.64 -13.60
N VAL A 193 2.71 -15.71 -14.90
CA VAL A 193 2.11 -14.91 -15.97
C VAL A 193 1.41 -15.79 -17.00
N GLY A 194 0.32 -15.28 -17.54
CA GLY A 194 -0.50 -15.96 -18.54
C GLY A 194 -1.94 -16.14 -18.13
N GLN A 195 -2.81 -16.34 -19.12
CA GLN A 195 -4.27 -16.43 -18.92
C GLN A 195 -4.70 -17.50 -17.93
N GLU A 196 -3.93 -18.60 -17.81
CA GLU A 196 -4.20 -19.69 -16.87
C GLU A 196 -3.94 -19.29 -15.41
N TYR A 197 -3.14 -18.26 -15.15
CA TYR A 197 -2.87 -17.74 -13.80
C TYR A 197 -3.71 -16.51 -13.53
N SER A 198 -3.55 -15.48 -14.37
CA SER A 198 -4.26 -14.22 -14.23
C SER A 198 -4.48 -13.57 -15.61
N PRO A 199 -5.71 -13.40 -16.05
CA PRO A 199 -6.00 -12.60 -17.23
C PRO A 199 -5.76 -11.10 -16.91
N ALA A 200 -4.99 -10.42 -17.78
CA ALA A 200 -4.60 -9.02 -17.62
C ALA A 200 -3.85 -8.71 -16.31
N GLY A 201 -2.98 -9.64 -15.88
CA GLY A 201 -2.20 -9.44 -14.67
C GLY A 201 -1.21 -10.59 -14.41
N TYR A 202 -0.97 -10.87 -13.15
CA TYR A 202 -0.11 -11.97 -12.72
C TYR A 202 -0.55 -12.54 -11.36
N ALA A 203 -0.12 -13.78 -11.09
CA ALA A 203 -0.26 -14.38 -9.78
C ALA A 203 1.13 -14.51 -9.13
N TRP A 204 1.17 -14.73 -7.82
CA TRP A 204 2.42 -14.76 -7.07
C TRP A 204 2.41 -15.73 -5.90
N ILE A 205 3.63 -16.13 -5.50
CA ILE A 205 3.95 -16.72 -4.20
C ILE A 205 5.10 -15.90 -3.63
N PHE A 206 4.86 -15.18 -2.54
CA PHE A 206 5.84 -14.32 -1.87
C PHE A 206 6.08 -14.80 -0.46
N PRO A 207 7.22 -15.48 -0.17
CA PRO A 207 7.54 -15.96 1.15
C PRO A 207 7.70 -14.81 2.16
N THR A 208 6.94 -14.86 3.25
CA THR A 208 7.02 -13.88 4.35
C THR A 208 7.89 -14.38 5.50
N SER A 209 8.04 -15.71 5.63
CA SER A 209 8.93 -16.37 6.59
C SER A 209 9.32 -17.77 6.11
N LYS A 210 9.92 -18.58 6.99
CA LYS A 210 10.30 -19.97 6.71
C LYS A 210 9.14 -20.85 6.24
N ASN A 211 7.95 -20.62 6.77
CA ASN A 211 6.78 -21.47 6.54
C ASN A 211 5.50 -20.69 6.26
N THR A 212 5.62 -19.39 5.98
CA THR A 212 4.48 -18.55 5.58
C THR A 212 4.78 -17.81 4.27
N ALA A 213 3.76 -17.70 3.43
CA ALA A 213 3.83 -16.97 2.17
C ALA A 213 2.52 -16.24 1.88
N ARG A 214 2.58 -15.23 1.03
CA ARG A 214 1.42 -14.63 0.40
C ARG A 214 1.24 -15.24 -0.97
N VAL A 215 0.12 -15.95 -1.15
CA VAL A 215 -0.30 -16.49 -2.44
C VAL A 215 -1.43 -15.63 -2.96
N GLY A 216 -1.25 -15.05 -4.13
CA GLY A 216 -2.21 -14.08 -4.62
C GLY A 216 -2.30 -13.98 -6.14
N VAL A 217 -3.27 -13.17 -6.56
CA VAL A 217 -3.51 -12.84 -7.95
C VAL A 217 -3.93 -11.37 -8.09
N GLY A 218 -3.35 -10.69 -9.07
CA GLY A 218 -3.70 -9.33 -9.45
C GLY A 218 -4.31 -9.32 -10.85
N ILE A 219 -5.38 -8.55 -11.03
CA ILE A 219 -6.12 -8.42 -12.29
C ILE A 219 -6.28 -6.95 -12.64
N GLY A 220 -5.91 -6.58 -13.86
CA GLY A 220 -6.07 -5.23 -14.38
C GLY A 220 -7.49 -4.94 -14.83
N LYS A 221 -8.03 -3.81 -14.36
CA LYS A 221 -9.33 -3.29 -14.78
C LYS A 221 -9.14 -2.06 -15.68
N PRO A 222 -9.94 -1.91 -16.74
CA PRO A 222 -11.09 -2.72 -17.18
C PRO A 222 -10.72 -3.91 -18.11
N ASP A 223 -9.44 -4.23 -18.28
CA ASP A 223 -8.96 -5.19 -19.30
C ASP A 223 -9.47 -6.62 -19.05
N SER A 224 -9.93 -6.95 -17.86
CA SER A 224 -10.57 -8.21 -17.52
C SER A 224 -11.67 -8.03 -16.48
N GLU A 225 -12.80 -8.73 -16.66
CA GLU A 225 -13.91 -8.79 -15.72
C GLU A 225 -13.79 -9.91 -14.67
N VAL A 226 -12.76 -10.75 -14.76
CA VAL A 226 -12.54 -11.85 -13.82
C VAL A 226 -12.43 -11.31 -12.39
N ASP A 227 -13.11 -11.97 -11.45
CA ASP A 227 -12.97 -11.68 -10.03
C ASP A 227 -11.68 -12.30 -9.48
N PRO A 228 -10.77 -11.50 -8.90
CA PRO A 228 -9.50 -12.01 -8.38
C PRO A 228 -9.68 -12.99 -7.22
N THR A 229 -10.72 -12.86 -6.40
CA THR A 229 -10.98 -13.77 -5.28
C THR A 229 -11.38 -15.15 -5.75
N ILE A 230 -12.26 -15.22 -6.76
CA ILE A 230 -12.68 -16.49 -7.39
C ILE A 230 -11.45 -17.12 -8.02
N ARG A 231 -10.68 -16.35 -8.78
CA ARG A 231 -9.47 -16.86 -9.45
C ARG A 231 -8.42 -17.37 -8.47
N LEU A 232 -8.19 -16.65 -7.38
CA LEU A 232 -7.26 -17.07 -6.33
C LEU A 232 -7.66 -18.41 -5.71
N ASN A 233 -8.93 -18.58 -5.36
CA ASN A 233 -9.41 -19.85 -4.81
C ASN A 233 -9.24 -20.99 -5.82
N GLU A 234 -9.56 -20.79 -7.10
CA GLU A 234 -9.31 -21.80 -8.15
C GLU A 234 -7.84 -22.19 -8.24
N LEU A 235 -6.91 -21.23 -8.20
CA LEU A 235 -5.47 -21.49 -8.27
C LEU A 235 -5.00 -22.35 -7.09
N ILE A 236 -5.48 -22.07 -5.88
CA ILE A 236 -5.12 -22.79 -4.66
C ILE A 236 -5.78 -24.18 -4.62
N ASP A 237 -7.08 -24.26 -4.85
CA ASP A 237 -7.86 -25.49 -4.70
C ASP A 237 -7.47 -26.53 -5.76
N LYS A 238 -7.16 -26.09 -6.98
CA LYS A 238 -6.68 -26.95 -8.09
C LYS A 238 -5.16 -27.10 -8.10
N LYS A 239 -4.43 -26.49 -7.17
CA LYS A 239 -2.95 -26.51 -7.08
C LYS A 239 -2.28 -26.19 -8.43
N ILE A 240 -2.67 -25.07 -9.05
CA ILE A 240 -2.21 -24.70 -10.40
C ILE A 240 -0.79 -24.15 -10.36
N GLY A 241 0.05 -24.62 -11.29
CA GLY A 241 1.43 -24.18 -11.45
C GLY A 241 2.30 -24.44 -10.22
N PRO A 242 3.18 -23.50 -9.81
CA PRO A 242 4.05 -23.65 -8.64
C PRO A 242 3.30 -23.83 -7.30
N ILE A 243 2.02 -23.50 -7.23
CA ILE A 243 1.21 -23.68 -6.01
C ILE A 243 1.12 -25.17 -5.62
N LYS A 244 1.20 -26.10 -6.59
CA LYS A 244 1.21 -27.56 -6.35
C LYS A 244 2.39 -28.00 -5.47
N ASP A 245 3.49 -27.26 -5.52
CA ASP A 245 4.74 -27.60 -4.84
C ASP A 245 4.76 -27.08 -3.38
N LEU A 246 3.72 -26.37 -2.94
CA LEU A 246 3.56 -25.89 -1.56
C LEU A 246 3.03 -26.96 -0.58
N GLY A 247 2.68 -28.17 -1.06
CA GLY A 247 2.13 -29.21 -0.22
C GLY A 247 0.75 -28.88 0.37
N GLU A 248 0.59 -29.07 1.67
CA GLU A 248 -0.60 -28.66 2.41
C GLU A 248 -0.59 -27.16 2.65
N ILE A 249 -1.73 -26.49 2.42
CA ILE A 249 -1.90 -25.04 2.55
C ILE A 249 -2.97 -24.73 3.59
N GLU A 250 -2.58 -24.06 4.67
CA GLU A 250 -3.48 -23.49 5.65
C GLU A 250 -3.66 -21.99 5.35
N LYS A 251 -4.88 -21.55 5.02
CA LYS A 251 -5.22 -20.13 4.80
C LYS A 251 -5.32 -19.43 6.16
N ILE A 252 -4.46 -18.42 6.41
CA ILE A 252 -4.39 -17.68 7.68
C ILE A 252 -5.23 -16.40 7.61
N GLU A 253 -4.97 -15.56 6.61
CA GLU A 253 -5.61 -14.25 6.49
C GLU A 253 -5.84 -13.90 5.02
N PHE A 254 -6.96 -13.27 4.73
CA PHE A 254 -7.30 -12.78 3.40
C PHE A 254 -7.01 -11.29 3.28
N HIS A 255 -6.31 -10.90 2.21
CA HIS A 255 -6.04 -9.51 1.88
C HIS A 255 -6.63 -9.16 0.52
N TYR A 256 -7.10 -7.92 0.41
CA TYR A 256 -7.67 -7.37 -0.81
C TYR A 256 -7.24 -5.92 -0.98
N GLY A 257 -6.78 -5.56 -2.16
CA GLY A 257 -6.27 -4.23 -2.42
C GLY A 257 -6.60 -3.70 -3.81
N LEU A 258 -6.69 -2.39 -3.91
CA LEU A 258 -6.81 -1.65 -5.16
C LEU A 258 -5.58 -0.78 -5.32
N ILE A 259 -5.04 -0.70 -6.54
CA ILE A 259 -3.88 0.12 -6.86
C ILE A 259 -4.10 0.85 -8.19
N PRO A 260 -3.88 2.18 -8.27
CA PRO A 260 -4.05 2.91 -9.52
C PRO A 260 -3.02 2.46 -10.57
N ASN A 261 -3.45 2.40 -11.85
CA ASN A 261 -2.61 1.99 -12.97
C ASN A 261 -2.64 2.99 -14.14
N GLU A 262 -2.91 4.25 -13.86
CA GLU A 262 -2.89 5.32 -14.86
C GLU A 262 -1.56 6.10 -14.88
N GLY A 263 -0.64 5.77 -13.95
CA GLY A 263 0.61 6.48 -13.77
C GLY A 263 0.40 7.92 -13.29
N LEU A 264 1.43 8.76 -13.45
CA LEU A 264 1.45 10.17 -13.04
C LEU A 264 0.61 11.07 -13.98
N SER A 265 -0.61 10.67 -14.30
CA SER A 265 -1.49 11.45 -15.18
C SER A 265 -2.21 12.60 -14.47
N ARG A 266 -2.14 12.64 -13.14
CA ARG A 266 -2.82 13.64 -12.31
C ARG A 266 -1.91 14.80 -11.94
N LYS A 267 -2.49 15.99 -11.86
CA LYS A 267 -1.88 17.09 -11.11
C LYS A 267 -1.81 16.70 -9.63
N THR A 268 -0.68 16.93 -8.99
CA THR A 268 -0.43 16.50 -7.61
C THR A 268 -0.39 17.63 -6.59
N VAL A 269 -0.36 18.88 -7.04
CA VAL A 269 -0.33 20.07 -6.18
C VAL A 269 -1.43 21.05 -6.60
N TYR A 270 -2.28 21.44 -5.67
CA TYR A 270 -3.40 22.37 -5.83
C TYR A 270 -3.39 23.38 -4.69
N ASP A 271 -2.97 24.62 -4.94
CA ASP A 271 -2.86 25.65 -3.90
C ASP A 271 -2.19 25.08 -2.61
N ASN A 272 -2.98 24.82 -1.59
CA ASN A 272 -2.56 24.25 -0.29
C ASN A 272 -2.94 22.77 -0.08
N LEU A 273 -3.24 22.05 -1.17
CA LEU A 273 -3.43 20.59 -1.16
C LEU A 273 -2.32 19.91 -1.97
N ILE A 274 -1.69 18.89 -1.39
CA ILE A 274 -0.67 18.05 -2.01
C ILE A 274 -1.16 16.60 -1.98
N LEU A 275 -1.09 15.89 -3.10
CA LEU A 275 -1.41 14.46 -3.20
C LEU A 275 -0.12 13.65 -3.19
N VAL A 276 -0.08 12.54 -2.44
CA VAL A 276 1.07 11.64 -2.36
C VAL A 276 0.67 10.16 -2.36
N GLY A 277 1.52 9.31 -2.90
CA GLY A 277 1.26 7.87 -3.02
C GLY A 277 0.17 7.56 -4.05
N ASP A 278 -0.69 6.60 -3.76
CA ASP A 278 -1.72 6.16 -4.71
C ASP A 278 -2.75 7.27 -5.01
N SER A 279 -3.01 8.19 -4.09
CA SER A 279 -3.89 9.33 -4.35
C SER A 279 -3.38 10.23 -5.47
N ALA A 280 -2.06 10.24 -5.67
CA ALA A 280 -1.37 10.94 -6.76
C ALA A 280 -1.08 10.06 -7.99
N GLY A 281 -1.44 8.77 -7.98
CA GLY A 281 -1.10 7.82 -9.05
C GLY A 281 0.38 7.44 -9.10
N GLN A 282 1.08 7.51 -7.98
CA GLN A 282 2.54 7.29 -7.90
C GLN A 282 2.93 5.81 -7.79
N ALA A 283 2.04 4.88 -8.10
CA ALA A 283 2.38 3.47 -8.24
C ALA A 283 3.06 3.20 -9.59
N ASN A 284 3.99 2.24 -9.63
CA ASN A 284 4.59 1.78 -10.87
C ASN A 284 3.54 1.04 -11.72
N PRO A 285 3.21 1.49 -12.93
CA PRO A 285 2.13 0.89 -13.72
C PRO A 285 2.48 -0.47 -14.33
N LEU A 286 3.77 -0.86 -14.40
CA LEU A 286 4.18 -2.12 -15.00
C LEU A 286 3.92 -3.32 -14.08
N VAL A 287 4.27 -3.18 -12.79
CA VAL A 287 4.19 -4.27 -11.81
C VAL A 287 3.31 -3.92 -10.60
N LEU A 288 2.63 -2.79 -10.66
CA LEU A 288 1.74 -2.28 -9.60
C LEU A 288 2.43 -2.23 -8.23
N GLU A 289 3.68 -1.77 -8.21
CA GLU A 289 4.46 -1.58 -7.00
C GLU A 289 4.23 -0.16 -6.45
N GLY A 290 3.67 -0.06 -5.24
CA GLY A 290 3.31 1.23 -4.63
C GLY A 290 4.20 1.65 -3.45
N ILE A 291 4.65 0.70 -2.60
CA ILE A 291 5.21 1.01 -1.28
C ILE A 291 6.44 1.92 -1.33
N ARG A 292 7.48 1.55 -2.09
CA ARG A 292 8.72 2.36 -2.15
C ARG A 292 8.50 3.73 -2.76
N TYR A 293 7.59 3.83 -3.73
CA TYR A 293 7.21 5.11 -4.32
C TYR A 293 6.42 5.96 -3.33
N ALA A 294 5.48 5.36 -2.61
CA ALA A 294 4.74 6.03 -1.55
C ALA A 294 5.67 6.64 -0.49
N ILE A 295 6.69 5.88 -0.03
CA ILE A 295 7.70 6.41 0.90
C ILE A 295 8.48 7.56 0.26
N ARG A 296 9.01 7.36 -0.95
CA ARG A 296 9.85 8.37 -1.65
C ARG A 296 9.14 9.68 -1.93
N PHE A 297 7.90 9.61 -2.38
CA PHE A 297 7.13 10.81 -2.71
C PHE A 297 6.50 11.45 -1.45
N GLY A 298 6.37 10.71 -0.36
CA GLY A 298 6.05 11.27 0.95
C GLY A 298 7.21 12.08 1.56
N GLU A 299 8.46 11.71 1.26
CA GLU A 299 9.68 12.46 1.66
C GLU A 299 9.89 13.71 0.81
#